data_98e56573c4303dd750f2b305730adee5
#
_entry.id   98e56573c4303dd750f2b305730adee5
#
_cell.length_a   1.000
_cell.length_b   1.000
_cell.length_c   1.000
_cell.angle_alpha   90.00
_cell.angle_beta   90.00
_cell.angle_gamma   90.00
#
_symmetry.space_group_name_H-M   'P 1'
#
loop_
_entity.id
_entity.type
_entity.pdbx_description
1 polymer ?
#
loop_
_entity_poly.entity_id
_entity_poly.type
_entity_poly.pdbx_seq_one_letter_code
_entity_poly.pdbx_strand_id
1 'polypeptide(L)'
;MYQTTRLLRTVAPLFISAICVLTQPVLAAAEEDPTEVAAAIVDKKYSEHGSDVKRLFASRCSWCHQGYGMKRADGPRLAGTAKSREVVIERIAIGKSPMPGFRKQLKPWQIEALADYVKALPSE
;
A
#
# COMPACT_ATOMS: atom_id res chain seq x y z
N MET A 1 6.54 -0.92 -92.57
CA MET A 1 5.96 -2.10 -91.98
C MET A 1 6.89 -2.62 -90.95
N TYR A 2 6.84 -2.09 -89.72
CA TYR A 2 7.63 -2.61 -88.62
C TYR A 2 6.76 -2.67 -87.39
N GLN A 3 6.48 -3.90 -86.94
CA GLN A 3 5.78 -4.18 -85.71
C GLN A 3 6.83 -4.19 -84.57
N THR A 4 6.75 -3.24 -83.67
CA THR A 4 7.53 -3.22 -82.49
C THR A 4 6.74 -3.81 -81.31
N THR A 5 7.06 -5.04 -81.00
CA THR A 5 6.53 -5.75 -79.81
C THR A 5 7.06 -5.14 -78.55
N ARG A 6 6.18 -4.49 -77.78
CA ARG A 6 6.56 -3.98 -76.43
C ARG A 6 6.33 -5.09 -75.41
N LEU A 7 7.40 -5.58 -74.84
CA LEU A 7 7.42 -6.45 -73.67
C LEU A 7 6.93 -5.66 -72.42
N LEU A 8 5.75 -5.99 -71.92
CA LEU A 8 5.32 -5.54 -70.62
C LEU A 8 6.08 -6.33 -69.58
N ARG A 9 6.94 -5.63 -68.85
CA ARG A 9 7.53 -6.11 -67.58
C ARG A 9 6.51 -5.87 -66.49
N THR A 10 5.85 -6.95 -66.02
CA THR A 10 5.08 -6.95 -64.79
C THR A 10 6.01 -6.89 -63.60
N VAL A 11 5.99 -5.75 -62.93
CA VAL A 11 6.65 -5.57 -61.64
C VAL A 11 5.67 -6.02 -60.54
N ALA A 12 5.98 -7.12 -59.91
CA ALA A 12 5.20 -7.60 -58.77
C ALA A 12 5.50 -6.71 -57.55
N PRO A 13 4.48 -6.23 -56.83
CA PRO A 13 4.72 -5.51 -55.57
C PRO A 13 5.08 -6.49 -54.45
N LEU A 14 6.25 -6.34 -53.91
CA LEU A 14 6.67 -6.97 -52.63
C LEU A 14 5.82 -6.39 -51.52
N PHE A 15 4.85 -7.16 -51.02
CA PHE A 15 4.15 -6.85 -49.79
C PHE A 15 5.11 -7.07 -48.60
N ILE A 16 5.72 -5.99 -48.14
CA ILE A 16 6.44 -5.97 -46.86
C ILE A 16 5.35 -5.94 -45.79
N SER A 17 5.01 -7.10 -45.22
CA SER A 17 4.20 -7.20 -44.01
C SER A 17 5.01 -6.62 -42.83
N ALA A 18 4.75 -5.36 -42.51
CA ALA A 18 5.22 -4.77 -41.27
C ALA A 18 4.47 -5.43 -40.10
N ILE A 19 5.09 -6.41 -39.46
CA ILE A 19 4.63 -6.96 -38.20
C ILE A 19 4.85 -5.85 -37.13
N CYS A 20 3.79 -5.09 -36.88
CA CYS A 20 3.77 -4.14 -35.78
C CYS A 20 3.67 -4.95 -34.47
N VAL A 21 4.81 -5.28 -33.88
CA VAL A 21 4.89 -5.84 -32.53
C VAL A 21 4.46 -4.73 -31.60
N LEU A 22 3.18 -4.77 -31.21
CA LEU A 22 2.63 -3.94 -30.13
C LEU A 22 3.31 -4.38 -28.83
N THR A 23 4.43 -3.74 -28.50
CA THR A 23 5.00 -3.79 -27.14
C THR A 23 4.03 -3.07 -26.21
N GLN A 24 3.09 -3.82 -25.64
CA GLN A 24 2.25 -3.32 -24.56
C GLN A 24 3.18 -3.06 -23.38
N PRO A 25 3.19 -1.85 -22.80
CA PRO A 25 3.86 -1.65 -21.52
C PRO A 25 3.14 -2.53 -20.52
N VAL A 26 3.84 -3.52 -19.99
CA VAL A 26 3.40 -4.23 -18.78
C VAL A 26 3.39 -3.16 -17.69
N LEU A 27 2.22 -2.62 -17.38
CA LEU A 27 2.02 -1.88 -16.13
C LEU A 27 2.32 -2.88 -15.03
N ALA A 28 3.55 -2.80 -14.48
CA ALA A 28 3.86 -3.42 -13.22
C ALA A 28 2.84 -2.84 -12.22
N ALA A 29 1.90 -3.65 -11.80
CA ALA A 29 1.04 -3.30 -10.67
C ALA A 29 2.00 -3.03 -9.51
N ALA A 30 2.12 -1.75 -9.12
CA ALA A 30 2.86 -1.39 -7.93
C ALA A 30 2.16 -2.10 -6.77
N GLU A 31 2.84 -3.05 -6.14
CA GLU A 31 2.33 -3.68 -4.91
C GLU A 31 2.19 -2.55 -3.88
N GLU A 32 0.95 -2.20 -3.57
CA GLU A 32 0.67 -1.16 -2.59
C GLU A 32 1.20 -1.59 -1.23
N ASP A 33 1.95 -0.69 -0.58
CA ASP A 33 2.44 -0.93 0.78
C ASP A 33 1.24 -1.15 1.71
N PRO A 34 1.12 -2.34 2.34
CA PRO A 34 -0.03 -2.66 3.18
C PRO A 34 -0.21 -1.70 4.36
N THR A 35 0.86 -1.03 4.78
CA THR A 35 0.78 -0.02 5.85
C THR A 35 0.18 1.29 5.33
N GLU A 36 0.37 1.63 4.06
CA GLU A 36 -0.30 2.79 3.42
C GLU A 36 -1.79 2.52 3.22
N VAL A 37 -2.15 1.33 2.77
CA VAL A 37 -3.56 0.94 2.62
C VAL A 37 -4.29 1.00 3.96
N ALA A 38 -3.70 0.41 5.01
CA ALA A 38 -4.26 0.47 6.36
C ALA A 38 -4.40 1.91 6.87
N ALA A 39 -3.41 2.76 6.62
CA ALA A 39 -3.44 4.17 7.01
C ALA A 39 -4.53 4.94 6.27
N ALA A 40 -4.66 4.76 4.95
CA ALA A 40 -5.65 5.45 4.14
C ALA A 40 -7.10 5.15 4.59
N ILE A 41 -7.38 3.89 4.94
CA ILE A 41 -8.69 3.49 5.47
C ILE A 41 -9.00 4.24 6.77
N VAL A 42 -8.03 4.31 7.67
CA VAL A 42 -8.21 4.95 8.99
C VAL A 42 -8.27 6.47 8.84
N ASP A 43 -7.42 7.08 8.05
CA ASP A 43 -7.41 8.52 7.84
C ASP A 43 -8.71 9.02 7.20
N LYS A 44 -9.31 8.22 6.30
CA LYS A 44 -10.64 8.48 5.77
C LYS A 44 -11.70 8.45 6.89
N LYS A 45 -11.65 7.46 7.80
CA LYS A 45 -12.60 7.34 8.93
C LYS A 45 -12.50 8.51 9.90
N TYR A 46 -11.30 9.03 10.15
CA TYR A 46 -11.06 10.13 11.10
C TYR A 46 -10.71 11.45 10.40
N SER A 47 -11.17 11.63 9.16
CA SER A 47 -10.85 12.81 8.34
C SER A 47 -11.30 14.14 8.95
N GLU A 48 -12.39 14.15 9.73
CA GLU A 48 -12.87 15.33 10.48
C GLU A 48 -11.85 15.85 11.52
N HIS A 49 -10.93 14.99 11.95
CA HIS A 49 -9.86 15.35 12.89
C HIS A 49 -8.53 15.67 12.18
N GLY A 50 -8.48 15.62 10.86
CA GLY A 50 -7.23 15.77 10.10
C GLY A 50 -6.25 14.65 10.42
N SER A 51 -6.72 13.40 10.49
CA SER A 51 -5.91 12.23 10.86
C SER A 51 -4.79 11.98 9.85
N ASP A 52 -3.61 11.71 10.38
CA ASP A 52 -2.46 11.10 9.70
C ASP A 52 -1.96 9.99 10.63
N VAL A 53 -2.64 8.86 10.60
CA VAL A 53 -2.40 7.78 11.56
C VAL A 53 -1.02 7.15 11.38
N LYS A 54 -0.50 7.10 10.16
CA LYS A 54 0.83 6.54 9.89
C LYS A 54 1.92 7.39 10.52
N ARG A 55 1.81 8.71 10.39
CA ARG A 55 2.71 9.67 11.05
C ARG A 55 2.60 9.61 12.56
N LEU A 56 1.38 9.48 13.09
CA LEU A 56 1.15 9.32 14.52
C LEU A 56 1.80 8.04 15.04
N PHE A 57 1.63 6.92 14.32
CA PHE A 57 2.27 5.64 14.65
C PHE A 57 3.79 5.75 14.60
N ALA A 58 4.34 6.36 13.54
CA ALA A 58 5.79 6.56 13.41
C ALA A 58 6.39 7.30 14.60
N SER A 59 5.73 8.33 15.08
CA SER A 59 6.24 9.19 16.15
C SER A 59 6.10 8.59 17.56
N ARG A 60 5.24 7.59 17.76
CA ARG A 60 4.90 7.08 19.10
C ARG A 60 5.13 5.57 19.28
N CYS A 61 5.05 4.81 18.21
CA CYS A 61 4.97 3.36 18.29
C CYS A 61 6.12 2.64 17.56
N SER A 62 6.64 3.22 16.46
CA SER A 62 7.62 2.57 15.58
C SER A 62 8.96 2.28 16.27
N TRP A 63 9.27 2.95 17.36
CA TRP A 63 10.46 2.68 18.16
C TRP A 63 10.49 1.21 18.64
N CYS A 64 9.36 0.73 19.16
CA CYS A 64 9.23 -0.64 19.65
C CYS A 64 8.54 -1.58 18.65
N HIS A 65 7.67 -1.06 17.76
CA HIS A 65 6.92 -1.82 16.78
C HIS A 65 7.36 -1.46 15.37
N GLN A 66 8.52 -2.02 14.97
CA GLN A 66 9.18 -1.66 13.71
C GLN A 66 8.38 -2.01 12.47
N GLY A 67 8.77 -1.38 11.33
CA GLY A 67 8.08 -1.58 10.06
C GLY A 67 6.60 -1.20 10.13
N TYR A 68 6.30 -0.12 10.86
CA TYR A 68 4.92 0.35 11.06
C TYR A 68 3.98 -0.72 11.64
N GLY A 69 4.51 -1.58 12.52
CA GLY A 69 3.76 -2.66 13.14
C GLY A 69 3.86 -4.01 12.43
N MET A 70 4.50 -4.05 11.26
CA MET A 70 4.68 -5.27 10.48
C MET A 70 5.79 -6.18 11.01
N LYS A 71 6.74 -5.63 11.77
CA LYS A 71 7.92 -6.35 12.25
C LYS A 71 7.96 -6.40 13.77
N ARG A 72 8.56 -7.49 14.27
CA ARG A 72 8.90 -7.63 15.68
C ARG A 72 10.21 -6.89 15.97
N ALA A 73 10.26 -6.18 17.10
CA ALA A 73 11.47 -5.59 17.66
C ALA A 73 11.40 -5.71 19.19
N ASP A 74 11.58 -4.62 19.95
CA ASP A 74 11.37 -4.61 21.40
C ASP A 74 9.91 -4.93 21.77
N GLY A 75 8.97 -4.52 20.92
CA GLY A 75 7.57 -4.91 20.98
C GLY A 75 7.21 -6.04 20.02
N PRO A 76 6.06 -6.70 20.19
CA PRO A 76 5.59 -7.72 19.28
C PRO A 76 5.21 -7.12 17.93
N ARG A 77 5.22 -7.98 16.87
CA ARG A 77 4.53 -7.69 15.63
C ARG A 77 3.05 -7.43 15.92
N LEU A 78 2.48 -6.38 15.32
CA LEU A 78 1.09 -5.99 15.52
C LEU A 78 0.18 -6.50 14.40
N ALA A 79 0.71 -6.57 13.19
CA ALA A 79 -0.01 -7.07 12.03
C ALA A 79 -0.57 -8.48 12.27
N GLY A 80 -1.84 -8.66 11.92
CA GLY A 80 -2.55 -9.92 12.15
C GLY A 80 -2.88 -10.21 13.61
N THR A 81 -2.85 -9.21 14.51
CA THR A 81 -3.16 -9.44 15.92
C THR A 81 -4.56 -10.04 16.13
N ALA A 82 -4.65 -11.14 16.90
CA ALA A 82 -5.91 -11.74 17.29
C ALA A 82 -6.67 -10.98 18.40
N LYS A 83 -6.06 -9.94 18.98
CA LYS A 83 -6.71 -9.14 20.02
C LYS A 83 -7.89 -8.36 19.44
N SER A 84 -8.97 -8.24 20.24
CA SER A 84 -10.09 -7.39 19.85
C SER A 84 -9.67 -5.91 19.79
N ARG A 85 -10.43 -5.10 19.08
CA ARG A 85 -10.22 -3.65 18.99
C ARG A 85 -10.17 -3.00 20.36
N GLU A 86 -11.07 -3.37 21.23
CA GLU A 86 -11.21 -2.83 22.59
C GLU A 86 -9.97 -3.14 23.43
N VAL A 87 -9.46 -4.37 23.33
CA VAL A 87 -8.21 -4.78 23.99
C VAL A 87 -7.01 -4.00 23.46
N VAL A 88 -6.99 -3.68 22.16
CA VAL A 88 -5.92 -2.86 21.57
C VAL A 88 -6.03 -1.41 22.08
N ILE A 89 -7.25 -0.82 22.12
CA ILE A 89 -7.50 0.50 22.68
C ILE A 89 -7.03 0.58 24.14
N GLU A 90 -7.44 -0.38 24.95
CA GLU A 90 -7.03 -0.43 26.37
C GLU A 90 -5.51 -0.54 26.51
N ARG A 91 -4.87 -1.38 25.68
CA ARG A 91 -3.42 -1.55 25.69
C ARG A 91 -2.70 -0.26 25.33
N ILE A 92 -3.15 0.48 24.33
CA ILE A 92 -2.57 1.78 23.96
C ILE A 92 -2.82 2.79 25.09
N ALA A 93 -4.01 2.83 25.64
CA ALA A 93 -4.40 3.80 26.65
C ALA A 93 -3.63 3.60 27.98
N ILE A 94 -3.57 2.37 28.48
CA ILE A 94 -3.05 2.04 29.81
C ILE A 94 -1.61 1.56 29.76
N GLY A 95 -1.21 0.90 28.68
CA GLY A 95 0.08 0.24 28.55
C GLY A 95 0.10 -1.14 29.20
N LYS A 96 1.22 -1.80 29.07
CA LYS A 96 1.62 -2.99 29.83
C LYS A 96 3.14 -3.09 29.73
N SER A 97 3.80 -3.03 30.88
CA SER A 97 5.28 -3.04 30.93
C SER A 97 5.89 -4.05 29.95
N PRO A 98 6.89 -3.67 29.18
CA PRO A 98 7.57 -2.36 29.13
C PRO A 98 6.85 -1.29 28.28
N MET A 99 5.73 -1.58 27.61
CA MET A 99 4.97 -0.62 26.81
C MET A 99 4.31 0.44 27.72
N PRO A 100 4.57 1.74 27.52
CA PRO A 100 3.92 2.80 28.28
C PRO A 100 2.46 2.98 27.88
N GLY A 101 1.66 3.59 28.77
CA GLY A 101 0.29 4.03 28.44
C GLY A 101 0.28 5.45 27.86
N PHE A 102 -0.59 5.69 26.89
CA PHE A 102 -0.66 6.94 26.14
C PHE A 102 -1.89 7.80 26.45
N ARG A 103 -2.78 7.38 27.36
CA ARG A 103 -4.02 8.11 27.70
C ARG A 103 -3.79 9.58 28.05
N LYS A 104 -2.67 9.92 28.66
CA LYS A 104 -2.34 11.31 29.05
C LYS A 104 -1.68 12.11 27.92
N GLN A 105 -1.25 11.45 26.84
CA GLN A 105 -0.47 12.06 25.75
C GLN A 105 -1.26 12.15 24.45
N LEU A 106 -2.26 11.29 24.27
CA LEU A 106 -3.08 11.18 23.06
C LEU A 106 -4.55 11.48 23.38
N LYS A 107 -5.20 12.12 22.43
CA LYS A 107 -6.67 12.31 22.47
C LYS A 107 -7.37 10.96 22.32
N PRO A 108 -8.60 10.79 22.83
CA PRO A 108 -9.34 9.53 22.68
C PRO A 108 -9.42 9.04 21.25
N TRP A 109 -9.76 9.91 20.31
CA TRP A 109 -9.87 9.54 18.88
C TRP A 109 -8.51 9.10 18.27
N GLN A 110 -7.38 9.63 18.76
CA GLN A 110 -6.04 9.19 18.31
C GLN A 110 -5.74 7.77 18.77
N ILE A 111 -6.14 7.41 19.98
CA ILE A 111 -6.00 6.04 20.49
C ILE A 111 -6.87 5.09 19.67
N GLU A 112 -8.09 5.49 19.35
CA GLU A 112 -8.99 4.71 18.51
C GLU A 112 -8.46 4.56 17.08
N ALA A 113 -7.97 5.64 16.47
CA ALA A 113 -7.37 5.60 15.13
C ALA A 113 -6.15 4.67 15.10
N LEU A 114 -5.28 4.71 16.11
CA LEU A 114 -4.15 3.78 16.22
C LEU A 114 -4.61 2.33 16.38
N ALA A 115 -5.68 2.08 17.14
CA ALA A 115 -6.23 0.73 17.28
C ALA A 115 -6.82 0.22 15.96
N ASP A 116 -7.56 1.06 15.25
CA ASP A 116 -8.12 0.74 13.93
C ASP A 116 -7.01 0.48 12.91
N TYR A 117 -5.95 1.28 12.92
CA TYR A 117 -4.77 1.07 12.10
C TYR A 117 -4.14 -0.31 12.36
N VAL A 118 -3.89 -0.66 13.62
CA VAL A 118 -3.34 -1.97 14.00
C VAL A 118 -4.25 -3.12 13.53
N LYS A 119 -5.57 -2.95 13.60
CA LYS A 119 -6.53 -3.96 13.13
C LYS A 119 -6.64 -4.06 11.62
N ALA A 120 -6.31 -2.99 10.90
CA ALA A 120 -6.29 -2.96 9.44
C ALA A 120 -4.99 -3.52 8.83
N LEU A 121 -3.93 -3.69 9.63
CA LEU A 121 -2.69 -4.31 9.16
C LEU A 121 -2.93 -5.78 8.78
N PRO A 122 -2.46 -6.23 7.60
CA PRO A 122 -2.73 -7.58 7.12
C PRO A 122 -2.08 -8.64 8.00
N SER A 123 -2.78 -9.76 8.14
CA SER A 123 -2.16 -11.03 8.54
C SER A 123 -1.50 -11.63 7.30
N GLU A 124 -0.22 -11.89 7.31
CA GLU A 124 0.41 -12.67 6.25
C GLU A 124 -0.17 -14.07 6.20
#